data_54bfcbcc3176db6a96d94695bc58d2a6
#
_entry.id   54bfcbcc3176db6a96d94695bc58d2a6
#
_cell.length_a   1.000
_cell.length_b   1.000
_cell.length_c   1.000
_cell.angle_alpha   90.00
_cell.angle_beta   90.00
_cell.angle_gamma   90.00
#
_symmetry.space_group_name_H-M   'P 1'
#
loop_
_entity.id
_entity.type
_entity.pdbx_description
1 polymer ?
#
loop_
_entity_poly.entity_id
_entity_poly.type
_entity_poly.pdbx_seq_one_letter_code
_entity_poly.pdbx_strand_id
1 'polypeptide(L)'
;MFVVAREHPKPITEIHFLKPHQDIPDSPTFMDDHNKRVIETALLCAQEPLSVADLSRLFVEDITTADINEVLTELQSAWDNKGMELVHIATGWRFQSRLSMREYLDRLTPEKPPKYSRAVMETLAIIAYRQPVTRGEIEEIRGVAVSTNVMKQLEDRGWVEMIGHKETIGRPGLYATTKQFLDDLSLTNLQSLPILEDAAPMAAAEQLGQAIMEFDPDATVETVIINEVVEEVTPKSEEPSDETK
;
A
#
# COMPACT_ATOMS: atom_id res chain seq x y z
N MET A 1 69.85 38.07 6.87
CA MET A 1 69.39 37.59 8.15
C MET A 1 68.01 38.18 8.42
N PHE A 2 66.96 37.52 7.88
CA PHE A 2 65.57 38.01 7.99
C PHE A 2 64.90 37.28 9.17
N VAL A 3 64.52 38.04 10.18
CA VAL A 3 63.79 37.57 11.34
C VAL A 3 62.30 37.61 10.96
N VAL A 4 61.68 36.44 10.80
CA VAL A 4 60.23 36.31 10.60
C VAL A 4 59.59 36.32 11.97
N ALA A 5 58.87 37.39 12.29
CA ALA A 5 58.04 37.50 13.47
C ALA A 5 56.82 36.49 13.37
N ARG A 6 56.76 35.55 14.30
CA ARG A 6 55.59 34.69 14.47
C ARG A 6 54.48 35.48 15.15
N GLU A 7 53.42 35.81 14.40
CA GLU A 7 52.15 36.28 14.99
C GLU A 7 51.47 35.13 15.77
N HIS A 8 51.17 35.38 17.02
CA HIS A 8 50.35 34.50 17.85
C HIS A 8 48.88 34.64 17.47
N PRO A 9 48.14 33.55 17.35
CA PRO A 9 46.70 33.61 17.12
C PRO A 9 46.01 34.26 18.33
N LYS A 10 45.14 35.24 18.06
CA LYS A 10 44.30 35.88 19.07
C LYS A 10 43.32 34.85 19.65
N PRO A 11 43.05 34.88 20.98
CA PRO A 11 42.07 34.02 21.60
C PRO A 11 40.67 34.32 21.05
N ILE A 12 39.93 33.26 20.68
CA ILE A 12 38.51 33.29 20.30
C ILE A 12 37.73 33.56 21.60
N THR A 13 37.45 34.83 21.85
CA THR A 13 36.60 35.22 22.98
C THR A 13 35.27 35.67 22.41
N GLU A 14 34.22 35.16 23.02
CA GLU A 14 32.80 35.44 22.82
C GLU A 14 32.10 34.58 21.76
N ILE A 15 31.77 33.37 22.22
CA ILE A 15 30.53 32.71 21.76
C ILE A 15 29.37 33.56 22.29
N HIS A 16 28.80 34.37 21.43
CA HIS A 16 27.51 35.03 21.70
C HIS A 16 26.49 33.91 21.86
N PHE A 17 26.15 33.59 23.10
CA PHE A 17 24.90 32.88 23.41
C PHE A 17 23.78 33.77 22.86
N LEU A 18 23.21 33.33 21.73
CA LEU A 18 21.93 33.85 21.23
C LEU A 18 20.97 33.73 22.41
N LYS A 19 20.52 34.85 22.92
CA LYS A 19 19.45 34.93 23.93
C LYS A 19 18.27 34.12 23.38
N PRO A 20 17.63 33.25 24.18
CA PRO A 20 16.40 32.63 23.78
C PRO A 20 15.43 33.73 23.39
N HIS A 21 14.90 33.61 22.17
CA HIS A 21 13.93 34.51 21.60
C HIS A 21 12.69 34.49 22.50
N GLN A 22 12.56 35.50 23.35
CA GLN A 22 11.36 35.78 24.12
C GLN A 22 10.41 36.53 23.21
N ASP A 23 9.67 35.81 22.40
CA ASP A 23 8.40 36.20 21.84
C ASP A 23 7.50 34.99 21.97
N ILE A 24 7.04 34.71 23.21
CA ILE A 24 5.90 33.85 23.45
C ILE A 24 4.68 34.77 23.34
N PRO A 25 3.88 34.68 22.28
CA PRO A 25 2.60 35.35 22.26
C PRO A 25 1.66 34.66 23.27
N ASP A 26 1.23 35.41 24.26
CA ASP A 26 0.14 35.07 25.17
C ASP A 26 -1.16 34.94 24.37
N SER A 27 -1.46 33.75 23.88
CA SER A 27 -2.84 33.28 23.57
C SER A 27 -2.75 31.80 23.14
N PRO A 28 -3.61 30.92 23.67
CA PRO A 28 -3.65 29.53 23.28
C PRO A 28 -4.46 29.37 21.98
N THR A 29 -3.92 29.82 20.87
CA THR A 29 -4.32 29.33 19.58
C THR A 29 -3.28 28.26 19.22
N PHE A 30 -3.56 27.03 19.61
CA PHE A 30 -2.70 25.87 19.47
C PHE A 30 -2.37 25.51 18.00
N MET A 31 -2.92 26.29 17.08
CA MET A 31 -2.73 26.18 15.63
C MET A 31 -1.73 27.22 15.12
N ASP A 32 -0.49 27.18 15.68
CA ASP A 32 0.59 28.00 15.13
C ASP A 32 1.08 27.43 13.80
N ASP A 33 1.37 28.28 12.83
CA ASP A 33 2.03 27.92 11.56
C ASP A 33 3.28 27.05 11.75
N HIS A 34 3.89 27.10 12.93
CA HIS A 34 5.02 26.27 13.31
C HIS A 34 4.60 24.80 13.45
N ASN A 35 3.55 24.50 14.20
CA ASN A 35 3.06 23.14 14.45
C ASN A 35 2.61 22.49 13.14
N LYS A 36 1.94 23.24 12.27
CA LYS A 36 1.58 22.80 10.92
C LYS A 36 2.80 22.40 10.10
N ARG A 37 3.87 23.23 10.11
CA ARG A 37 5.13 22.90 9.41
C ARG A 37 5.83 21.69 9.99
N VAL A 38 5.78 21.49 11.32
CA VAL A 38 6.35 20.30 11.96
C VAL A 38 5.65 19.03 11.46
N ILE A 39 4.30 19.00 11.47
CA ILE A 39 3.50 17.89 10.98
C ILE A 39 3.74 17.64 9.48
N GLU A 40 3.71 18.71 8.67
CA GLU A 40 3.97 18.64 7.23
C GLU A 40 5.37 18.04 6.94
N THR A 41 6.38 18.52 7.65
CA THR A 41 7.76 18.04 7.49
C THR A 41 7.88 16.57 7.89
N ALA A 42 7.27 16.17 9.01
CA ALA A 42 7.28 14.79 9.47
C ALA A 42 6.64 13.85 8.43
N LEU A 43 5.48 14.23 7.89
CA LEU A 43 4.76 13.46 6.87
C LEU A 43 5.53 13.37 5.54
N LEU A 44 6.25 14.45 5.15
CA LEU A 44 7.06 14.44 3.92
C LEU A 44 8.35 13.61 4.06
N CYS A 45 8.89 13.50 5.27
CA CYS A 45 10.12 12.75 5.54
C CYS A 45 9.85 11.29 5.94
N ALA A 46 8.62 10.95 6.31
CA ALA A 46 8.27 9.60 6.73
C ALA A 46 8.30 8.63 5.55
N GLN A 47 8.84 7.43 5.78
CA GLN A 47 8.83 6.32 4.81
C GLN A 47 7.57 5.46 4.96
N GLU A 48 6.95 5.51 6.15
CA GLU A 48 5.74 4.77 6.48
C GLU A 48 4.62 5.76 6.86
N PRO A 49 3.36 5.38 6.73
CA PRO A 49 2.23 6.21 7.15
C PRO A 49 2.32 6.53 8.65
N LEU A 50 2.01 7.76 9.03
CA LEU A 50 2.02 8.21 10.42
C LEU A 50 0.61 8.26 10.98
N SER A 51 0.39 7.57 12.09
CA SER A 51 -0.87 7.68 12.84
C SER A 51 -0.97 9.03 13.57
N VAL A 52 -2.19 9.45 13.94
CA VAL A 52 -2.38 10.65 14.77
C VAL A 52 -1.62 10.55 16.09
N ALA A 53 -1.50 9.33 16.65
CA ALA A 53 -0.70 9.09 17.86
C ALA A 53 0.80 9.28 17.62
N ASP A 54 1.32 8.97 16.44
CA ASP A 54 2.73 9.22 16.11
C ASP A 54 2.97 10.71 15.90
N LEU A 55 2.04 11.41 15.26
CA LEU A 55 2.11 12.86 15.08
C LEU A 55 2.04 13.61 16.42
N SER A 56 1.26 13.15 17.38
CA SER A 56 1.21 13.77 18.72
C SER A 56 2.53 13.68 19.47
N ARG A 57 3.32 12.63 19.24
CA ARG A 57 4.66 12.46 19.87
C ARG A 57 5.71 13.46 19.39
N LEU A 58 5.45 14.17 18.30
CA LEU A 58 6.35 15.22 17.82
C LEU A 58 6.43 16.43 18.76
N PHE A 59 5.44 16.56 19.62
CA PHE A 59 5.27 17.71 20.50
C PHE A 59 5.48 17.34 21.97
N VAL A 60 6.11 18.23 22.71
CA VAL A 60 6.33 18.06 24.15
C VAL A 60 5.06 18.43 24.93
N GLU A 61 4.25 19.33 24.39
CA GLU A 61 3.00 19.77 24.95
C GLU A 61 1.85 18.86 24.52
N ASP A 62 0.82 18.72 25.35
CA ASP A 62 -0.34 17.89 25.08
C ASP A 62 -1.21 18.51 23.97
N ILE A 63 -0.93 18.11 22.73
CA ILE A 63 -1.77 18.44 21.57
C ILE A 63 -2.94 17.45 21.50
N THR A 64 -4.16 17.97 21.35
CA THR A 64 -5.32 17.10 21.24
C THR A 64 -5.41 16.43 19.86
N THR A 65 -6.03 15.27 19.81
CA THR A 65 -6.32 14.57 18.53
C THR A 65 -7.15 15.45 17.59
N ALA A 66 -8.02 16.31 18.13
CA ALA A 66 -8.83 17.22 17.34
C ALA A 66 -7.97 18.26 16.62
N ASP A 67 -6.99 18.86 17.31
CA ASP A 67 -6.10 19.86 16.74
C ASP A 67 -5.25 19.27 15.60
N ILE A 68 -4.73 18.05 15.81
CA ILE A 68 -3.95 17.36 14.77
C ILE A 68 -4.83 17.08 13.53
N ASN A 69 -6.07 16.62 13.71
CA ASN A 69 -6.98 16.36 12.60
C ASN A 69 -7.36 17.65 11.85
N GLU A 70 -7.48 18.78 12.54
CA GLU A 70 -7.70 20.08 11.90
C GLU A 70 -6.51 20.47 11.04
N VAL A 71 -5.27 20.35 11.55
CA VAL A 71 -4.03 20.57 10.76
C VAL A 71 -3.96 19.67 9.55
N LEU A 72 -4.29 18.38 9.69
CA LEU A 72 -4.27 17.44 8.59
C LEU A 72 -5.28 17.81 7.50
N THR A 73 -6.48 18.28 7.90
CA THR A 73 -7.51 18.76 6.94
C THR A 73 -7.05 20.02 6.21
N GLU A 74 -6.40 20.95 6.92
CA GLU A 74 -5.82 22.14 6.31
C GLU A 74 -4.68 21.79 5.34
N LEU A 75 -3.81 20.84 5.71
CA LEU A 75 -2.74 20.37 4.85
C LEU A 75 -3.30 19.70 3.60
N GLN A 76 -4.33 18.87 3.70
CA GLN A 76 -4.99 18.30 2.52
C GLN A 76 -5.42 19.41 1.54
N SER A 77 -6.13 20.43 2.05
CA SER A 77 -6.60 21.56 1.23
C SER A 77 -5.43 22.37 0.65
N ALA A 78 -4.36 22.58 1.41
CA ALA A 78 -3.17 23.31 0.95
C ALA A 78 -2.40 22.59 -0.15
N TRP A 79 -2.57 21.27 -0.27
CA TRP A 79 -1.92 20.43 -1.27
C TRP A 79 -2.82 20.02 -2.45
N ASP A 80 -4.08 20.49 -2.50
CA ASP A 80 -5.04 20.11 -3.54
C ASP A 80 -4.58 20.36 -4.98
N ASN A 81 -3.80 21.43 -5.21
CA ASN A 81 -3.33 21.81 -6.55
C ASN A 81 -1.83 21.54 -6.76
N LYS A 82 -1.23 20.66 -5.97
CA LYS A 82 0.18 20.28 -6.10
C LYS A 82 0.32 18.90 -6.73
N GLY A 83 1.55 18.51 -7.09
CA GLY A 83 1.85 17.19 -7.66
C GLY A 83 1.77 16.04 -6.67
N MET A 84 1.74 16.35 -5.37
CA MET A 84 1.51 15.38 -4.29
C MET A 84 0.17 15.67 -3.61
N GLU A 85 -0.35 14.66 -2.92
CA GLU A 85 -1.56 14.75 -2.11
C GLU A 85 -1.36 14.07 -0.76
N LEU A 86 -2.02 14.59 0.27
CA LEU A 86 -2.04 13.98 1.59
C LEU A 86 -3.28 13.08 1.69
N VAL A 87 -3.07 11.79 1.94
CA VAL A 87 -4.14 10.80 2.02
C VAL A 87 -4.19 10.15 3.40
N HIS A 88 -5.40 9.82 3.82
CA HIS A 88 -5.65 8.99 5.00
C HIS A 88 -5.89 7.55 4.56
N ILE A 89 -5.11 6.61 5.09
CA ILE A 89 -5.17 5.19 4.79
C ILE A 89 -5.35 4.37 6.08
N ALA A 90 -5.45 3.06 6.00
CA ALA A 90 -5.78 2.21 7.14
C ALA A 90 -4.81 2.32 8.33
N THR A 91 -3.52 2.58 8.08
CA THR A 91 -2.50 2.71 9.13
C THR A 91 -2.23 4.14 9.56
N GLY A 92 -2.65 5.15 8.79
CA GLY A 92 -2.43 6.55 9.14
C GLY A 92 -2.46 7.50 7.94
N TRP A 93 -1.62 8.52 7.98
CA TRP A 93 -1.52 9.57 6.98
C TRP A 93 -0.19 9.50 6.24
N ARG A 94 -0.22 9.69 4.92
CA ARG A 94 0.99 9.80 4.12
C ARG A 94 0.82 10.76 2.95
N PHE A 95 1.92 11.34 2.49
CA PHE A 95 1.98 11.98 1.18
C PHE A 95 2.22 10.94 0.09
N GLN A 96 1.50 11.07 -1.01
CA GLN A 96 1.74 10.29 -2.23
C GLN A 96 1.69 11.20 -3.45
N SER A 97 2.27 10.76 -4.56
CA SER A 97 2.16 11.47 -5.84
C SER A 97 0.75 11.32 -6.40
N ARG A 98 0.20 12.39 -6.96
CA ARG A 98 -1.06 12.29 -7.70
C ARG A 98 -0.91 11.43 -8.94
N LEU A 99 -1.96 10.70 -9.28
CA LEU A 99 -1.99 9.83 -10.46
C LEU A 99 -1.61 10.59 -11.75
N SER A 100 -1.96 11.88 -11.85
CA SER A 100 -1.59 12.75 -12.97
C SER A 100 -0.07 12.96 -13.15
N MET A 101 0.74 12.69 -12.12
CA MET A 101 2.19 12.79 -12.16
C MET A 101 2.87 11.48 -12.54
N ARG A 102 2.14 10.38 -12.59
CA ARG A 102 2.66 9.04 -12.83
C ARG A 102 3.49 8.95 -14.11
N GLU A 103 2.99 9.48 -15.23
CA GLU A 103 3.69 9.44 -16.53
C GLU A 103 5.13 10.00 -16.46
N TYR A 104 5.35 11.00 -15.59
CA TYR A 104 6.67 11.63 -15.41
C TYR A 104 7.55 10.79 -14.48
N LEU A 105 6.98 10.26 -13.41
CA LEU A 105 7.71 9.49 -12.40
C LEU A 105 8.15 8.12 -12.92
N ASP A 106 7.34 7.45 -13.72
CA ASP A 106 7.67 6.16 -14.37
C ASP A 106 8.94 6.25 -15.22
N ARG A 107 9.28 7.44 -15.72
CA ARG A 107 10.53 7.67 -16.47
C ARG A 107 11.77 7.64 -15.58
N LEU A 108 11.63 7.90 -14.29
CA LEU A 108 12.72 7.86 -13.31
C LEU A 108 12.97 6.45 -12.79
N THR A 109 11.96 5.60 -12.80
CA THR A 109 12.02 4.24 -12.28
C THR A 109 11.71 3.25 -13.42
N PRO A 110 12.72 2.84 -14.21
CA PRO A 110 12.51 1.96 -15.36
C PRO A 110 12.22 0.50 -14.98
N GLU A 111 12.17 0.17 -13.70
CA GLU A 111 11.85 -1.18 -13.22
C GLU A 111 10.41 -1.51 -13.59
N LYS A 112 10.24 -2.67 -14.25
CA LYS A 112 8.90 -3.15 -14.57
C LYS A 112 8.21 -3.59 -13.29
N PRO A 113 6.99 -3.08 -13.04
CA PRO A 113 6.21 -3.49 -11.88
C PRO A 113 5.95 -5.00 -11.88
N PRO A 114 5.79 -5.63 -10.70
CA PRO A 114 5.42 -7.03 -10.61
C PRO A 114 4.07 -7.26 -11.30
N LYS A 115 4.02 -8.29 -12.13
CA LYS A 115 2.82 -8.66 -12.86
C LYS A 115 2.06 -9.75 -12.09
N TYR A 116 0.82 -9.48 -11.77
CA TYR A 116 -0.06 -10.47 -11.15
C TYR A 116 -0.92 -11.16 -12.20
N SER A 117 -0.97 -12.50 -12.15
CA SER A 117 -1.84 -13.25 -13.03
C SER A 117 -3.32 -13.03 -12.64
N ARG A 118 -4.21 -13.25 -13.62
CA ARG A 118 -5.66 -13.21 -13.39
C ARG A 118 -6.07 -14.11 -12.22
N ALA A 119 -5.48 -15.31 -12.10
CA ALA A 119 -5.77 -16.24 -11.01
C ALA A 119 -5.43 -15.64 -9.62
N VAL A 120 -4.34 -14.88 -9.50
CA VAL A 120 -3.96 -14.17 -8.26
C VAL A 120 -5.00 -13.10 -7.94
N MET A 121 -5.41 -12.30 -8.93
CA MET A 121 -6.37 -11.22 -8.74
C MET A 121 -7.77 -11.73 -8.40
N GLU A 122 -8.25 -12.78 -9.04
CA GLU A 122 -9.52 -13.43 -8.70
C GLU A 122 -9.52 -13.97 -7.26
N THR A 123 -8.43 -14.64 -6.87
CA THR A 123 -8.28 -15.15 -5.49
C THR A 123 -8.28 -14.03 -4.47
N LEU A 124 -7.51 -12.96 -4.73
CA LEU A 124 -7.47 -11.79 -3.87
C LEU A 124 -8.85 -11.13 -3.73
N ALA A 125 -9.57 -10.95 -4.84
CA ALA A 125 -10.90 -10.38 -4.84
C ALA A 125 -11.87 -11.20 -3.96
N ILE A 126 -11.88 -12.53 -4.12
CA ILE A 126 -12.72 -13.39 -3.29
C ILE A 126 -12.38 -13.23 -1.81
N ILE A 127 -11.09 -13.23 -1.46
CA ILE A 127 -10.67 -13.04 -0.07
C ILE A 127 -11.13 -11.66 0.43
N ALA A 128 -10.90 -10.59 -0.32
CA ALA A 128 -11.23 -9.22 0.08
C ALA A 128 -12.73 -9.02 0.36
N TYR A 129 -13.59 -9.65 -0.45
CA TYR A 129 -15.05 -9.46 -0.33
C TYR A 129 -15.77 -10.52 0.52
N ARG A 130 -15.15 -11.70 0.77
CA ARG A 130 -15.77 -12.83 1.45
C ARG A 130 -15.12 -13.24 2.76
N GLN A 131 -14.03 -12.58 3.13
CA GLN A 131 -13.28 -12.89 4.36
C GLN A 131 -14.15 -12.89 5.62
N PRO A 132 -13.87 -13.78 6.58
CA PRO A 132 -12.84 -14.82 6.54
C PRO A 132 -13.26 -16.02 5.69
N VAL A 133 -12.36 -16.54 4.85
CA VAL A 133 -12.66 -17.58 3.87
C VAL A 133 -11.57 -18.66 3.85
N THR A 134 -11.97 -19.92 3.63
CA THR A 134 -11.03 -21.03 3.48
C THR A 134 -10.63 -21.22 2.02
N ARG A 135 -9.51 -21.91 1.78
CA ARG A 135 -9.08 -22.25 0.43
C ARG A 135 -10.14 -23.04 -0.35
N GLY A 136 -10.82 -23.99 0.30
CA GLY A 136 -11.89 -24.76 -0.34
C GLY A 136 -13.08 -23.90 -0.76
N GLU A 137 -13.47 -22.92 0.05
CA GLU A 137 -14.52 -21.95 -0.31
C GLU A 137 -14.11 -21.03 -1.46
N ILE A 138 -12.82 -20.65 -1.53
CA ILE A 138 -12.30 -19.91 -2.67
C ILE A 138 -12.37 -20.75 -3.96
N GLU A 139 -11.98 -22.03 -3.88
CA GLU A 139 -12.03 -22.98 -5.00
C GLU A 139 -13.47 -23.21 -5.46
N GLU A 140 -14.43 -23.32 -4.54
CA GLU A 140 -15.86 -23.45 -4.84
C GLU A 140 -16.40 -22.22 -5.60
N ILE A 141 -16.04 -21.01 -5.16
CA ILE A 141 -16.47 -19.76 -5.82
C ILE A 141 -15.83 -19.62 -7.20
N ARG A 142 -14.53 -19.95 -7.34
CA ARG A 142 -13.81 -19.87 -8.62
C ARG A 142 -14.18 -20.96 -9.61
N GLY A 143 -14.68 -22.09 -9.13
CA GLY A 143 -14.90 -23.29 -9.94
C GLY A 143 -13.63 -24.06 -10.32
N VAL A 144 -12.46 -23.61 -9.87
CA VAL A 144 -11.14 -24.20 -10.16
C VAL A 144 -10.25 -24.19 -8.92
N ALA A 145 -9.33 -25.16 -8.85
CA ALA A 145 -8.38 -25.26 -7.74
C ALA A 145 -7.48 -24.03 -7.64
N VAL A 146 -7.18 -23.63 -6.40
CA VAL A 146 -6.21 -22.56 -6.12
C VAL A 146 -4.82 -23.17 -5.94
N SER A 147 -3.85 -22.81 -6.76
CA SER A 147 -2.50 -23.32 -6.59
C SER A 147 -1.85 -22.72 -5.32
N THR A 148 -0.94 -23.51 -4.72
CA THR A 148 -0.16 -23.02 -3.57
C THR A 148 0.66 -21.79 -3.91
N ASN A 149 1.10 -21.68 -5.16
CA ASN A 149 1.85 -20.52 -5.64
C ASN A 149 1.03 -19.23 -5.64
N VAL A 150 -0.27 -19.29 -5.98
CA VAL A 150 -1.18 -18.14 -5.93
C VAL A 150 -1.32 -17.63 -4.49
N MET A 151 -1.59 -18.53 -3.53
CA MET A 151 -1.68 -18.15 -2.11
C MET A 151 -0.36 -17.55 -1.62
N LYS A 152 0.76 -18.22 -1.95
CA LYS A 152 2.08 -17.75 -1.55
C LYS A 152 2.41 -16.36 -2.10
N GLN A 153 2.07 -16.04 -3.34
CA GLN A 153 2.29 -14.70 -3.89
C GLN A 153 1.52 -13.62 -3.13
N LEU A 154 0.29 -13.91 -2.70
CA LEU A 154 -0.52 -12.99 -1.90
C LEU A 154 0.02 -12.82 -0.48
N GLU A 155 0.50 -13.91 0.12
CA GLU A 155 1.14 -13.91 1.45
C GLU A 155 2.50 -13.21 1.40
N ASP A 156 3.35 -13.49 0.41
CA ASP A 156 4.67 -12.87 0.23
C ASP A 156 4.56 -11.36 -0.01
N ARG A 157 3.48 -10.89 -0.67
CA ARG A 157 3.18 -9.46 -0.83
C ARG A 157 2.65 -8.84 0.47
N GLY A 158 2.25 -9.65 1.44
CA GLY A 158 1.63 -9.19 2.68
C GLY A 158 0.20 -8.73 2.52
N TRP A 159 -0.49 -9.09 1.43
CA TRP A 159 -1.89 -8.71 1.21
C TRP A 159 -2.89 -9.64 1.89
N VAL A 160 -2.50 -10.89 2.11
CA VAL A 160 -3.33 -11.93 2.72
C VAL A 160 -2.57 -12.61 3.84
N GLU A 161 -3.27 -12.96 4.89
CA GLU A 161 -2.74 -13.73 6.01
C GLU A 161 -3.73 -14.80 6.49
N MET A 162 -3.21 -15.85 7.09
CA MET A 162 -4.02 -16.86 7.76
C MET A 162 -4.32 -16.42 9.19
N ILE A 163 -5.59 -16.08 9.46
CA ILE A 163 -6.03 -15.54 10.75
C ILE A 163 -6.47 -16.62 11.75
N GLY A 164 -6.57 -17.89 11.34
CA GLY A 164 -7.00 -18.99 12.17
C GLY A 164 -7.41 -20.22 11.38
N HIS A 165 -8.20 -21.07 11.98
CA HIS A 165 -8.73 -22.30 11.37
C HIS A 165 -10.23 -22.39 11.57
N LYS A 166 -10.94 -22.92 10.57
CA LYS A 166 -12.37 -23.20 10.67
C LYS A 166 -12.60 -24.48 11.50
N GLU A 167 -13.57 -24.44 12.40
CA GLU A 167 -13.93 -25.59 13.25
C GLU A 167 -14.79 -26.62 12.48
N THR A 168 -14.23 -27.20 11.42
CA THR A 168 -14.84 -28.26 10.61
C THR A 168 -13.84 -29.39 10.40
N ILE A 169 -14.30 -30.53 9.88
CA ILE A 169 -13.44 -31.68 9.58
C ILE A 169 -12.29 -31.22 8.68
N GLY A 170 -11.04 -31.57 9.06
CA GLY A 170 -9.83 -31.17 8.38
C GLY A 170 -9.28 -29.81 8.84
N ARG A 171 -9.98 -29.03 9.68
CA ARG A 171 -9.58 -27.73 10.25
C ARG A 171 -8.86 -26.83 9.23
N PRO A 172 -9.51 -26.49 8.10
CA PRO A 172 -8.86 -25.67 7.06
C PRO A 172 -8.53 -24.27 7.60
N GLY A 173 -7.41 -23.69 7.10
CA GLY A 173 -7.00 -22.32 7.42
C GLY A 173 -8.02 -21.30 6.91
N LEU A 174 -8.24 -20.26 7.70
CA LEU A 174 -9.06 -19.08 7.36
C LEU A 174 -8.16 -17.94 6.93
N TYR A 175 -8.44 -17.35 5.80
CA TYR A 175 -7.69 -16.27 5.20
C TYR A 175 -8.46 -14.96 5.24
N ALA A 176 -7.72 -13.87 5.44
CA ALA A 176 -8.23 -12.51 5.38
C ALA A 176 -7.18 -11.57 4.78
N THR A 177 -7.62 -10.38 4.37
CA THR A 177 -6.71 -9.31 3.93
C THR A 177 -6.09 -8.61 5.13
N THR A 178 -4.89 -8.09 4.94
CA THR A 178 -4.11 -7.36 5.94
C THR A 178 -4.34 -5.84 5.87
N LYS A 179 -3.75 -5.10 6.80
CA LYS A 179 -3.69 -3.64 6.70
C LYS A 179 -2.82 -3.19 5.53
N GLN A 180 -1.75 -3.93 5.21
CA GLN A 180 -0.89 -3.66 4.07
C GLN A 180 -1.68 -3.65 2.75
N PHE A 181 -2.63 -4.57 2.59
CA PHE A 181 -3.54 -4.58 1.44
C PHE A 181 -4.33 -3.27 1.33
N LEU A 182 -4.88 -2.78 2.43
CA LEU A 182 -5.61 -1.51 2.44
C LEU A 182 -4.70 -0.32 2.15
N ASP A 183 -3.51 -0.30 2.73
CA ASP A 183 -2.54 0.77 2.54
C ASP A 183 -2.03 0.84 1.10
N ASP A 184 -1.74 -0.30 0.46
CA ASP A 184 -1.30 -0.37 -0.93
C ASP A 184 -2.40 0.10 -1.90
N LEU A 185 -3.68 -0.09 -1.54
CA LEU A 185 -4.83 0.40 -2.30
C LEU A 185 -5.29 1.82 -1.89
N SER A 186 -4.57 2.48 -0.99
CA SER A 186 -4.95 3.80 -0.45
C SER A 186 -6.36 3.84 0.18
N LEU A 187 -6.78 2.72 0.80
CA LEU A 187 -8.08 2.58 1.45
C LEU A 187 -7.97 2.74 2.97
N THR A 188 -8.99 3.35 3.57
CA THR A 188 -9.09 3.45 5.03
C THR A 188 -9.64 2.19 5.68
N ASN A 189 -10.51 1.46 4.98
CA ASN A 189 -11.16 0.24 5.44
C ASN A 189 -11.74 -0.57 4.28
N LEU A 190 -12.17 -1.80 4.55
CA LEU A 190 -12.75 -2.71 3.55
C LEU A 190 -14.07 -2.19 2.95
N GLN A 191 -14.80 -1.33 3.66
CA GLN A 191 -16.07 -0.76 3.17
C GLN A 191 -15.84 0.26 2.06
N SER A 192 -14.60 0.74 1.91
CA SER A 192 -14.18 1.63 0.83
C SER A 192 -13.92 0.89 -0.48
N LEU A 193 -13.95 -0.45 -0.48
CA LEU A 193 -13.90 -1.24 -1.71
C LEU A 193 -15.14 -0.97 -2.59
N PRO A 194 -15.01 -1.00 -3.93
CA PRO A 194 -16.14 -0.86 -4.83
C PRO A 194 -17.27 -1.85 -4.52
N ILE A 195 -18.51 -1.40 -4.55
CA ILE A 195 -19.66 -2.28 -4.33
C ILE A 195 -19.82 -3.18 -5.55
N LEU A 196 -19.80 -4.49 -5.33
CA LEU A 196 -20.09 -5.46 -6.38
C LEU A 196 -21.60 -5.68 -6.44
N GLU A 197 -22.28 -4.98 -7.33
CA GLU A 197 -23.67 -5.27 -7.67
C GLU A 197 -23.72 -6.59 -8.46
N ASP A 198 -24.09 -7.70 -7.81
CA ASP A 198 -24.27 -9.05 -8.39
C ASP A 198 -23.12 -9.54 -9.32
N ALA A 199 -21.94 -8.98 -9.17
CA ALA A 199 -20.81 -9.30 -10.04
C ALA A 199 -20.24 -10.69 -9.72
N ALA A 200 -20.08 -11.49 -10.77
CA ALA A 200 -19.29 -12.71 -10.71
C ALA A 200 -17.89 -12.39 -10.19
N PRO A 201 -17.19 -13.32 -9.52
CA PRO A 201 -15.84 -13.11 -8.98
C PRO A 201 -14.85 -12.49 -9.98
N MET A 202 -15.11 -12.69 -11.26
CA MET A 202 -14.32 -12.17 -12.37
C MET A 202 -14.46 -10.64 -12.53
N ALA A 203 -15.64 -10.09 -12.37
CA ALA A 203 -15.84 -8.62 -12.43
C ALA A 203 -15.25 -7.96 -11.18
N ALA A 204 -15.33 -8.61 -10.01
CA ALA A 204 -14.67 -8.18 -8.80
C ALA A 204 -13.14 -8.13 -8.96
N ALA A 205 -12.56 -9.16 -9.57
CA ALA A 205 -11.13 -9.23 -9.85
C ALA A 205 -10.67 -8.14 -10.83
N GLU A 206 -11.50 -7.83 -11.83
CA GLU A 206 -11.22 -6.81 -12.83
C GLU A 206 -11.25 -5.40 -12.21
N GLN A 207 -12.27 -5.11 -11.39
CA GLN A 207 -12.36 -3.84 -10.65
C GLN A 207 -11.23 -3.68 -9.63
N LEU A 208 -10.93 -4.73 -8.87
CA LEU A 208 -9.82 -4.72 -7.93
C LEU A 208 -8.48 -4.59 -8.66
N GLY A 209 -8.32 -5.26 -9.81
CA GLY A 209 -7.14 -5.12 -10.67
C GLY A 209 -6.95 -3.70 -11.17
N GLN A 210 -8.03 -3.02 -11.57
CA GLN A 210 -8.00 -1.61 -11.95
C GLN A 210 -7.62 -0.72 -10.76
N ALA A 211 -8.22 -0.94 -9.59
CA ALA A 211 -7.88 -0.18 -8.38
C ALA A 211 -6.40 -0.39 -8.00
N ILE A 212 -5.88 -1.62 -8.05
CA ILE A 212 -4.46 -1.90 -7.79
C ILE A 212 -3.57 -1.17 -8.81
N MET A 213 -3.94 -1.15 -10.08
CA MET A 213 -3.18 -0.42 -11.11
C MET A 213 -3.24 1.09 -10.93
N GLU A 214 -4.31 1.63 -10.34
CA GLU A 214 -4.44 3.05 -10.04
C GLU A 214 -3.61 3.46 -8.81
N PHE A 215 -3.61 2.64 -7.75
CA PHE A 215 -3.02 2.98 -6.46
C PHE A 215 -1.64 2.35 -6.23
N ASP A 216 -1.36 1.18 -6.81
CA ASP A 216 -0.02 0.58 -6.83
C ASP A 216 0.56 0.75 -8.25
N PRO A 217 1.37 1.81 -8.49
CA PRO A 217 1.97 2.06 -9.79
C PRO A 217 2.88 0.93 -10.25
N ASP A 218 3.33 0.08 -9.31
CA ASP A 218 4.20 -1.05 -9.59
C ASP A 218 3.44 -2.36 -9.88
N ALA A 219 2.09 -2.36 -9.87
CA ALA A 219 1.30 -3.53 -10.19
C ALA A 219 0.74 -3.49 -11.63
N THR A 220 1.00 -4.52 -12.40
CA THR A 220 0.33 -4.75 -13.69
C THR A 220 -0.41 -6.08 -13.69
N VAL A 221 -1.65 -6.08 -14.19
CA VAL A 221 -2.43 -7.31 -14.34
C VAL A 221 -2.24 -7.85 -15.76
N GLU A 222 -1.67 -9.05 -15.89
CA GLU A 222 -1.64 -9.76 -17.18
C GLU A 222 -3.00 -10.42 -17.43
N THR A 223 -3.69 -9.96 -18.46
CA THR A 223 -4.81 -10.71 -19.03
C THR A 223 -4.24 -11.84 -19.87
N VAL A 224 -3.97 -12.98 -19.23
CA VAL A 224 -3.60 -14.18 -19.96
C VAL A 224 -4.85 -14.71 -20.65
N ILE A 225 -4.94 -14.50 -21.95
CA ILE A 225 -5.88 -15.23 -22.78
C ILE A 225 -5.41 -16.69 -22.75
N ILE A 226 -6.05 -17.51 -21.93
CA ILE A 226 -5.85 -18.95 -21.97
C ILE A 226 -6.52 -19.41 -23.27
N ASN A 227 -5.75 -19.50 -24.33
CA ASN A 227 -6.09 -20.41 -25.41
C ASN A 227 -6.01 -21.80 -24.78
N GLU A 228 -7.15 -22.35 -24.41
CA GLU A 228 -7.30 -23.78 -24.18
C GLU A 228 -6.78 -24.49 -25.45
N VAL A 229 -5.58 -25.02 -25.36
CA VAL A 229 -5.15 -26.07 -26.23
C VAL A 229 -6.02 -27.26 -25.86
N VAL A 230 -7.11 -27.43 -26.56
CA VAL A 230 -7.85 -28.68 -26.62
C VAL A 230 -6.89 -29.65 -27.31
N GLU A 231 -6.13 -30.39 -26.53
CA GLU A 231 -5.49 -31.59 -27.02
C GLU A 231 -6.62 -32.56 -27.43
N GLU A 232 -6.88 -32.56 -28.73
CA GLU A 232 -7.73 -33.52 -29.41
C GLU A 232 -7.13 -34.90 -29.18
N VAL A 233 -7.67 -35.62 -28.22
CA VAL A 233 -7.36 -37.02 -28.00
C VAL A 233 -7.95 -37.78 -29.18
N THR A 234 -7.14 -37.99 -30.23
CA THR A 234 -7.46 -38.93 -31.28
C THR A 234 -7.50 -40.34 -30.70
N PRO A 235 -8.60 -41.08 -30.84
CA PRO A 235 -8.64 -42.45 -30.42
C PRO A 235 -7.76 -43.28 -31.31
N LYS A 236 -6.76 -43.94 -30.72
CA LYS A 236 -5.87 -44.88 -31.34
C LYS A 236 -6.69 -46.06 -31.90
N SER A 237 -6.85 -46.13 -33.22
CA SER A 237 -7.48 -47.24 -33.89
C SER A 237 -6.65 -48.51 -33.65
N GLU A 238 -7.27 -49.49 -33.00
CA GLU A 238 -6.77 -50.86 -32.92
C GLU A 238 -6.80 -51.50 -34.30
N GLU A 239 -5.63 -51.84 -34.82
CA GLU A 239 -5.53 -52.75 -35.97
C GLU A 239 -5.82 -54.20 -35.49
N PRO A 240 -6.64 -54.96 -36.22
CA PRO A 240 -6.86 -56.37 -35.90
C PRO A 240 -5.67 -57.18 -36.41
N SER A 241 -5.05 -57.91 -35.53
CA SER A 241 -4.08 -58.96 -35.84
C SER A 241 -4.72 -60.08 -36.63
N ASP A 242 -4.37 -60.21 -37.89
CA ASP A 242 -4.72 -61.37 -38.73
C ASP A 242 -3.71 -62.49 -38.45
N GLU A 243 -4.22 -63.55 -37.81
CA GLU A 243 -3.54 -64.85 -37.73
C GLU A 243 -3.82 -65.67 -39.00
N THR A 244 -2.83 -65.98 -39.75
CA THR A 244 -2.91 -67.21 -40.59
C THR A 244 -1.52 -67.80 -40.96
N LYS A 245 -1.32 -69.04 -40.40
CA LYS A 245 -0.39 -70.10 -40.76
C LYS A 245 1.06 -69.97 -40.34
#